data_1af23c43e5fcb8281247b8f5f191b7c4
#
_entry.id   1af23c43e5fcb8281247b8f5f191b7c4
#
_cell.length_a   1.000
_cell.length_b   1.000
_cell.length_c   1.000
_cell.angle_alpha   90.00
_cell.angle_beta   90.00
_cell.angle_gamma   90.00
#
_symmetry.space_group_name_H-M   'P 1'
#
loop_
_entity.id
_entity.type
_entity.pdbx_description
1 polymer ?
#
loop_
_entity_poly.entity_id
_entity_poly.type
_entity_poly.pdbx_seq_one_letter_code
_entity_poly.pdbx_strand_id
1 'polypeptide(L)'
;MRVLVVEDERRMAAALQRGLQAEGFAVDLAHDGEDGLHQARHGEYDIVVLDIMLPKISGYNVCKQLRAEENWVPILMLSAKDGEYDMADGLDLGADDYLTKPFSYVVLVARLRALLRRGANRRPSVLRAGDLALDPARRRVTRGETPVELTPREFALLEFLIRHHDEVVSKTEILEHVWDTFDTDPNVVEVYVGYLRRKIDVPFSRNALQTVRGAGYRLAGDGG
;
A
#
# COMPACT_ATOMS: atom_id res chain seq x y z
N MET A 1 1.63 3.01 -0.02
CA MET A 1 0.89 1.94 0.68
C MET A 1 1.79 0.74 0.85
N ARG A 2 1.86 0.21 2.07
CA ARG A 2 2.77 -0.87 2.44
C ARG A 2 2.01 -2.19 2.61
N VAL A 3 2.46 -3.24 1.94
CA VAL A 3 1.84 -4.57 1.92
C VAL A 3 2.78 -5.56 2.57
N LEU A 4 2.30 -6.33 3.54
CA LEU A 4 2.99 -7.51 4.01
C LEU A 4 2.48 -8.73 3.23
N VAL A 5 3.38 -9.49 2.60
CA VAL A 5 3.06 -10.76 1.95
C VAL A 5 3.68 -11.89 2.78
N VAL A 6 2.81 -12.76 3.32
CA VAL A 6 3.20 -13.92 4.10
C VAL A 6 2.95 -15.17 3.26
N GLU A 7 4.02 -15.73 2.69
CA GLU A 7 3.98 -16.83 1.72
C GLU A 7 5.26 -17.65 1.86
N ASP A 8 5.15 -18.96 2.10
CA ASP A 8 6.30 -19.85 2.31
C ASP A 8 6.98 -20.25 0.98
N GLU A 9 6.22 -20.32 -0.11
CA GLU A 9 6.81 -20.57 -1.43
C GLU A 9 7.57 -19.35 -1.93
N ARG A 10 8.90 -19.36 -1.77
CA ARG A 10 9.79 -18.23 -2.11
C ARG A 10 9.62 -17.70 -3.54
N ARG A 11 9.32 -18.60 -4.51
CA ARG A 11 9.12 -18.19 -5.91
C ARG A 11 7.83 -17.38 -6.07
N MET A 12 6.76 -17.80 -5.42
CA MET A 12 5.48 -17.09 -5.42
C MET A 12 5.60 -15.77 -4.67
N ALA A 13 6.19 -15.77 -3.47
CA ALA A 13 6.45 -14.55 -2.69
C ALA A 13 7.22 -13.51 -3.51
N ALA A 14 8.32 -13.91 -4.16
CA ALA A 14 9.12 -13.01 -5.01
C ALA A 14 8.36 -12.53 -6.26
N ALA A 15 7.48 -13.35 -6.84
CA ALA A 15 6.65 -12.94 -7.97
C ALA A 15 5.59 -11.92 -7.55
N LEU A 16 4.93 -12.15 -6.40
CA LEU A 16 3.98 -11.21 -5.81
C LEU A 16 4.66 -9.88 -5.46
N GLN A 17 5.83 -9.93 -4.82
CA GLN A 17 6.60 -8.74 -4.49
C GLN A 17 6.87 -7.89 -5.74
N ARG A 18 7.52 -8.46 -6.76
CA ARG A 18 7.83 -7.73 -8.01
C ARG A 18 6.57 -7.15 -8.68
N GLY A 19 5.51 -7.96 -8.74
CA GLY A 19 4.26 -7.50 -9.33
C GLY A 19 3.66 -6.33 -8.56
N LEU A 20 3.52 -6.44 -7.24
CA LEU A 20 2.94 -5.40 -6.39
C LEU A 20 3.81 -4.14 -6.34
N GLN A 21 5.14 -4.28 -6.37
CA GLN A 21 6.06 -3.14 -6.52
C GLN A 21 5.86 -2.39 -7.85
N ALA A 22 5.63 -3.12 -8.95
CA ALA A 22 5.31 -2.50 -10.24
C ALA A 22 3.98 -1.74 -10.20
N GLU A 23 3.04 -2.15 -9.33
CA GLU A 23 1.78 -1.45 -9.07
C GLU A 23 1.94 -0.25 -8.11
N GLY A 24 3.14 -0.01 -7.58
CA GLY A 24 3.45 1.12 -6.70
C GLY A 24 3.30 0.84 -5.20
N PHE A 25 3.18 -0.42 -4.79
CA PHE A 25 3.20 -0.79 -3.37
C PHE A 25 4.64 -0.92 -2.85
N ALA A 26 4.88 -0.58 -1.58
CA ALA A 26 6.01 -1.08 -0.82
C ALA A 26 5.65 -2.48 -0.29
N VAL A 27 6.55 -3.46 -0.42
CA VAL A 27 6.20 -4.86 -0.15
C VAL A 27 7.27 -5.53 0.70
N ASP A 28 6.90 -5.95 1.90
CA ASP A 28 7.71 -6.80 2.75
C ASP A 28 7.27 -8.26 2.62
N LEU A 29 8.23 -9.17 2.84
CA LEU A 29 7.99 -10.61 2.76
C LEU A 29 8.22 -11.25 4.13
N ALA A 30 7.34 -12.19 4.49
CA ALA A 30 7.56 -13.18 5.52
C ALA A 30 7.34 -14.59 4.94
N HIS A 31 8.10 -15.56 5.40
CA HIS A 31 8.09 -16.91 4.82
C HIS A 31 7.53 -17.98 5.76
N ASP A 32 7.01 -17.59 6.90
CA ASP A 32 6.27 -18.44 7.83
C ASP A 32 5.30 -17.61 8.67
N GLY A 33 4.36 -18.28 9.31
CA GLY A 33 3.31 -17.58 10.06
C GLY A 33 3.81 -16.90 11.33
N GLU A 34 4.90 -17.34 11.93
CA GLU A 34 5.47 -16.72 13.12
C GLU A 34 6.13 -15.38 12.79
N ASP A 35 6.94 -15.34 11.73
CA ASP A 35 7.54 -14.13 11.19
C ASP A 35 6.46 -13.17 10.66
N GLY A 36 5.48 -13.68 9.91
CA GLY A 36 4.34 -12.89 9.43
C GLY A 36 3.56 -12.22 10.56
N LEU A 37 3.26 -12.97 11.63
CA LEU A 37 2.58 -12.43 12.81
C LEU A 37 3.43 -11.37 13.52
N HIS A 38 4.74 -11.62 13.69
CA HIS A 38 5.66 -10.68 14.30
C HIS A 38 5.71 -9.37 13.52
N GLN A 39 5.88 -9.45 12.21
CA GLN A 39 5.91 -8.26 11.34
C GLN A 39 4.58 -7.50 11.37
N ALA A 40 3.43 -8.20 11.26
CA ALA A 40 2.12 -7.57 11.28
C ALA A 40 1.78 -6.87 12.60
N ARG A 41 2.39 -7.30 13.72
CA ARG A 41 2.24 -6.66 15.04
C ARG A 41 3.04 -5.36 15.18
N HIS A 42 4.25 -5.34 14.63
CA HIS A 42 5.22 -4.29 14.91
C HIS A 42 5.43 -3.33 13.72
N GLY A 43 5.02 -3.76 12.53
CA GLY A 43 5.10 -2.96 11.31
C GLY A 43 3.81 -2.18 11.04
N GLU A 44 3.94 -1.06 10.34
CA GLU A 44 2.80 -0.28 9.86
C GLU A 44 2.44 -0.73 8.45
N TYR A 45 1.51 -1.67 8.35
CA TYR A 45 1.02 -2.19 7.08
C TYR A 45 -0.41 -1.70 6.79
N ASP A 46 -0.63 -1.31 5.54
CA ASP A 46 -1.97 -0.96 5.05
C ASP A 46 -2.82 -2.19 4.76
N ILE A 47 -2.18 -3.34 4.47
CA ILE A 47 -2.84 -4.61 4.16
C ILE A 47 -1.87 -5.78 4.28
N VAL A 48 -2.40 -6.95 4.64
CA VAL A 48 -1.66 -8.23 4.69
C VAL A 48 -2.23 -9.18 3.64
N VAL A 49 -1.37 -9.76 2.82
CA VAL A 49 -1.65 -10.92 1.96
C VAL A 49 -1.13 -12.15 2.68
N LEU A 50 -2.00 -13.08 3.05
CA LEU A 50 -1.69 -14.13 4.01
C LEU A 50 -2.04 -15.52 3.44
N ASP A 51 -1.04 -16.33 3.18
CA ASP A 51 -1.29 -17.75 2.89
C ASP A 51 -1.82 -18.47 4.13
N ILE A 52 -2.74 -19.39 3.91
CA ILE A 52 -3.28 -20.23 4.97
C ILE A 52 -2.32 -21.33 5.36
N MET A 53 -1.65 -21.93 4.37
CA MET A 53 -0.80 -23.11 4.55
C MET A 53 0.65 -22.74 4.86
N LEU A 54 0.86 -22.02 5.97
CA LEU A 54 2.17 -21.57 6.40
C LEU A 54 2.82 -22.56 7.40
N PRO A 55 4.16 -22.66 7.39
CA PRO A 55 4.92 -23.33 8.44
C PRO A 55 4.77 -22.61 9.78
N LYS A 56 5.04 -23.33 10.86
CA LYS A 56 4.98 -22.91 12.27
C LYS A 56 3.57 -22.52 12.73
N ILE A 57 3.02 -21.42 12.25
CA ILE A 57 1.67 -20.95 12.57
C ILE A 57 0.88 -20.79 11.27
N SER A 58 -0.28 -21.45 11.17
CA SER A 58 -1.15 -21.32 9.99
C SER A 58 -1.70 -19.92 9.84
N GLY A 59 -1.99 -19.49 8.60
CA GLY A 59 -2.57 -18.18 8.33
C GLY A 59 -3.89 -17.93 9.09
N TYR A 60 -4.70 -18.95 9.30
CA TYR A 60 -5.89 -18.85 10.16
C TYR A 60 -5.55 -18.42 11.58
N ASN A 61 -4.50 -19.02 12.15
CA ASN A 61 -4.08 -18.70 13.52
C ASN A 61 -3.41 -17.33 13.58
N VAL A 62 -2.69 -16.91 12.55
CA VAL A 62 -2.15 -15.54 12.43
C VAL A 62 -3.29 -14.52 12.44
N CYS A 63 -4.30 -14.71 11.59
CA CYS A 63 -5.48 -13.84 11.54
C CYS A 63 -6.18 -13.77 12.89
N LYS A 64 -6.49 -14.93 13.50
CA LYS A 64 -7.15 -15.02 14.80
C LYS A 64 -6.40 -14.28 15.90
N GLN A 65 -5.07 -14.40 15.94
CA GLN A 65 -4.24 -13.71 16.95
C GLN A 65 -4.25 -12.21 16.74
N LEU A 66 -4.10 -11.73 15.49
CA LEU A 66 -4.19 -10.30 15.18
C LEU A 66 -5.53 -9.72 15.61
N ARG A 67 -6.65 -10.40 15.34
CA ARG A 67 -7.98 -9.92 15.73
C ARG A 67 -8.19 -9.95 17.26
N ALA A 68 -7.65 -10.96 17.94
CA ALA A 68 -7.69 -11.03 19.40
C ALA A 68 -6.91 -9.89 20.06
N GLU A 69 -5.95 -9.31 19.38
CA GLU A 69 -5.13 -8.16 19.81
C GLU A 69 -5.69 -6.81 19.30
N GLU A 70 -6.93 -6.80 18.79
CA GLU A 70 -7.58 -5.63 18.22
C GLU A 70 -6.80 -4.99 17.03
N ASN A 71 -5.93 -5.77 16.39
CA ASN A 71 -5.28 -5.35 15.15
C ASN A 71 -6.22 -5.60 13.96
N TRP A 72 -6.75 -4.52 13.40
CA TRP A 72 -7.72 -4.53 12.31
C TRP A 72 -7.10 -4.24 10.94
N VAL A 73 -5.80 -4.49 10.78
CA VAL A 73 -5.19 -4.42 9.45
C VAL A 73 -5.97 -5.30 8.46
N PRO A 74 -6.34 -4.80 7.28
CA PRO A 74 -7.05 -5.61 6.29
C PRO A 74 -6.24 -6.85 5.89
N ILE A 75 -6.90 -8.00 5.83
CA ILE A 75 -6.26 -9.29 5.50
C ILE A 75 -6.96 -9.90 4.28
N LEU A 76 -6.19 -10.14 3.21
CA LEU A 76 -6.57 -10.98 2.09
C LEU A 76 -5.94 -12.36 2.28
N MET A 77 -6.75 -13.38 2.51
CA MET A 77 -6.26 -14.76 2.61
C MET A 77 -6.05 -15.38 1.23
N LEU A 78 -4.93 -16.09 1.08
CA LEU A 78 -4.66 -16.96 -0.08
C LEU A 78 -4.82 -18.43 0.34
N SER A 79 -5.49 -19.24 -0.47
CA SER A 79 -5.72 -20.65 -0.16
C SER A 79 -5.62 -21.56 -1.38
N ALA A 80 -5.03 -22.73 -1.19
CA ALA A 80 -5.11 -23.81 -2.16
C ALA A 80 -6.43 -24.60 -2.07
N LYS A 81 -7.28 -24.32 -1.06
CA LYS A 81 -8.57 -24.96 -0.86
C LYS A 81 -9.68 -24.11 -1.47
N ASP A 82 -10.53 -24.75 -2.24
CA ASP A 82 -11.67 -24.16 -2.97
C ASP A 82 -13.03 -24.51 -2.34
N GLY A 83 -13.04 -25.18 -1.16
CA GLY A 83 -14.24 -25.52 -0.44
C GLY A 83 -14.99 -24.32 0.11
N GLU A 84 -16.31 -24.27 -0.08
CA GLU A 84 -17.19 -23.21 0.45
C GLU A 84 -17.06 -23.09 1.98
N TYR A 85 -16.86 -24.19 2.68
CA TYR A 85 -16.67 -24.24 4.15
C TYR A 85 -15.33 -23.63 4.58
N ASP A 86 -14.24 -23.91 3.86
CA ASP A 86 -12.92 -23.32 4.16
C ASP A 86 -12.92 -21.79 3.95
N MET A 87 -13.68 -21.31 2.97
CA MET A 87 -13.86 -19.88 2.71
C MET A 87 -14.70 -19.22 3.81
N ALA A 88 -15.79 -19.85 4.24
CA ALA A 88 -16.62 -19.36 5.33
C ALA A 88 -15.83 -19.28 6.64
N ASP A 89 -15.08 -20.34 6.99
CA ASP A 89 -14.23 -20.39 8.19
C ASP A 89 -13.18 -19.27 8.19
N GLY A 90 -12.56 -18.96 7.04
CA GLY A 90 -11.58 -17.87 6.91
C GLY A 90 -12.19 -16.49 7.17
N LEU A 91 -13.36 -16.24 6.65
CA LEU A 91 -14.08 -14.97 6.82
C LEU A 91 -14.63 -14.85 8.26
N ASP A 92 -15.14 -15.92 8.84
CA ASP A 92 -15.63 -15.94 10.24
C ASP A 92 -14.51 -15.73 11.27
N LEU A 93 -13.26 -16.10 10.92
CA LEU A 93 -12.07 -15.81 11.72
C LEU A 93 -11.60 -14.35 11.63
N GLY A 94 -12.25 -13.52 10.81
CA GLY A 94 -12.00 -12.09 10.70
C GLY A 94 -11.12 -11.68 9.53
N ALA A 95 -10.92 -12.53 8.52
CA ALA A 95 -10.35 -12.10 7.25
C ALA A 95 -11.33 -11.18 6.50
N ASP A 96 -10.80 -10.24 5.75
CA ASP A 96 -11.62 -9.24 5.04
C ASP A 96 -11.97 -9.69 3.62
N ASP A 97 -11.17 -10.59 3.04
CA ASP A 97 -11.44 -11.23 1.73
C ASP A 97 -10.60 -12.51 1.58
N TYR A 98 -10.94 -13.30 0.57
CA TYR A 98 -10.38 -14.62 0.32
C TYR A 98 -10.11 -14.81 -1.18
N LEU A 99 -8.99 -15.44 -1.56
CA LEU A 99 -8.63 -15.71 -2.94
C LEU A 99 -8.03 -17.12 -3.08
N THR A 100 -8.65 -17.94 -3.91
CA THR A 100 -8.22 -19.33 -4.13
C THR A 100 -7.05 -19.41 -5.13
N LYS A 101 -6.07 -20.25 -4.82
CA LYS A 101 -4.97 -20.64 -5.71
C LYS A 101 -5.43 -21.78 -6.67
N PRO A 102 -5.12 -21.72 -7.98
CA PRO A 102 -4.39 -20.67 -8.68
C PRO A 102 -5.27 -19.44 -8.96
N PHE A 103 -4.73 -18.26 -8.80
CA PHE A 103 -5.44 -17.00 -9.01
C PHE A 103 -4.84 -16.15 -10.14
N SER A 104 -5.65 -15.29 -10.70
CA SER A 104 -5.20 -14.24 -11.60
C SER A 104 -4.57 -13.10 -10.81
N TYR A 105 -3.37 -12.67 -11.19
CA TYR A 105 -2.70 -11.51 -10.59
C TYR A 105 -3.56 -10.23 -10.67
N VAL A 106 -4.27 -10.02 -11.78
CA VAL A 106 -5.17 -8.87 -11.96
C VAL A 106 -6.30 -8.89 -10.91
N VAL A 107 -6.84 -10.08 -10.60
CA VAL A 107 -7.89 -10.25 -9.56
C VAL A 107 -7.32 -9.96 -8.17
N LEU A 108 -6.12 -10.46 -7.86
CA LEU A 108 -5.44 -10.17 -6.59
C LEU A 108 -5.31 -8.65 -6.39
N VAL A 109 -4.74 -7.93 -7.36
CA VAL A 109 -4.56 -6.47 -7.27
C VAL A 109 -5.90 -5.74 -7.13
N ALA A 110 -6.94 -6.18 -7.85
CA ALA A 110 -8.27 -5.59 -7.74
C ALA A 110 -8.87 -5.76 -6.32
N ARG A 111 -8.69 -6.93 -5.70
CA ARG A 111 -9.14 -7.22 -4.33
C ARG A 111 -8.35 -6.42 -3.31
N LEU A 112 -7.02 -6.36 -3.40
CA LEU A 112 -6.19 -5.53 -2.54
C LEU A 112 -6.64 -4.06 -2.56
N ARG A 113 -6.86 -3.52 -3.74
CA ARG A 113 -7.37 -2.13 -3.88
C ARG A 113 -8.77 -1.96 -3.28
N ALA A 114 -9.63 -2.97 -3.39
CA ALA A 114 -10.96 -2.93 -2.80
C ALA A 114 -10.91 -2.93 -1.26
N LEU A 115 -10.02 -3.74 -0.68
CA LEU A 115 -9.82 -3.82 0.77
C LEU A 115 -9.21 -2.54 1.33
N LEU A 116 -8.16 -2.02 0.70
CA LEU A 116 -7.54 -0.75 1.06
C LEU A 116 -8.55 0.41 1.05
N ARG A 117 -9.48 0.41 0.10
CA ARG A 117 -10.57 1.38 0.04
C ARG A 117 -11.56 1.24 1.19
N ARG A 118 -11.84 0.01 1.67
CA ARG A 118 -12.73 -0.25 2.80
C ARG A 118 -12.07 0.08 4.14
N GLY A 119 -10.78 -0.24 4.30
CA GLY A 119 -10.00 0.03 5.50
C GLY A 119 -9.79 1.53 5.77
N ALA A 120 -9.68 2.34 4.74
CA ALA A 120 -9.67 3.80 4.83
C ALA A 120 -11.08 4.35 5.06
N ASN A 121 -11.68 4.09 6.21
CA ASN A 121 -12.99 4.61 6.66
C ASN A 121 -13.82 5.35 5.60
N ARG A 122 -14.87 4.67 5.10
CA ARG A 122 -16.13 5.23 4.59
C ARG A 122 -16.02 6.35 3.55
N ARG A 123 -15.91 5.99 2.33
CA ARG A 123 -15.97 6.62 1.01
C ARG A 123 -14.61 6.58 0.32
N PRO A 124 -14.57 6.31 -1.00
CA PRO A 124 -13.43 6.66 -1.81
C PRO A 124 -13.37 8.19 -1.86
N SER A 125 -12.79 8.76 -0.82
CA SER A 125 -12.62 10.20 -0.80
C SER A 125 -11.47 10.50 -1.76
N VAL A 126 -11.81 11.19 -2.84
CA VAL A 126 -10.81 11.88 -3.66
C VAL A 126 -9.98 12.72 -2.69
N LEU A 127 -8.71 12.38 -2.53
CA LEU A 127 -7.79 13.14 -1.71
C LEU A 127 -7.56 14.49 -2.39
N ARG A 128 -7.51 15.57 -1.62
CA ARG A 128 -7.38 16.92 -2.17
C ARG A 128 -6.33 17.73 -1.42
N ALA A 129 -5.60 18.54 -2.20
CA ALA A 129 -4.79 19.65 -1.71
C ALA A 129 -5.06 20.83 -2.66
N GLY A 130 -5.91 21.75 -2.25
CA GLY A 130 -6.43 22.80 -3.12
C GLY A 130 -7.11 22.27 -4.37
N ASP A 131 -6.63 22.65 -5.55
CA ASP A 131 -7.10 22.20 -6.85
C ASP A 131 -6.49 20.86 -7.32
N LEU A 132 -5.50 20.32 -6.60
CA LEU A 132 -4.94 19.01 -6.85
C LEU A 132 -5.85 17.94 -6.22
N ALA A 133 -6.29 16.99 -7.04
CA ALA A 133 -7.17 15.90 -6.62
C ALA A 133 -6.60 14.54 -7.06
N LEU A 134 -6.58 13.58 -6.14
CA LEU A 134 -6.13 12.20 -6.37
C LEU A 134 -7.26 11.24 -5.99
N ASP A 135 -7.71 10.43 -6.93
CA ASP A 135 -8.67 9.33 -6.74
C ASP A 135 -7.91 8.00 -6.66
N PRO A 136 -7.69 7.44 -5.44
CA PRO A 136 -6.98 6.18 -5.29
C PRO A 136 -7.69 5.00 -5.95
N ALA A 137 -9.04 5.03 -5.97
CA ALA A 137 -9.85 3.94 -6.49
C ALA A 137 -9.76 3.83 -8.01
N ARG A 138 -9.70 4.98 -8.70
CA ARG A 138 -9.59 5.05 -10.17
C ARG A 138 -8.15 5.24 -10.65
N ARG A 139 -7.19 5.40 -9.72
CA ARG A 139 -5.80 5.78 -10.00
C ARG A 139 -5.71 7.01 -10.92
N ARG A 140 -6.53 8.00 -10.62
CA ARG A 140 -6.62 9.22 -11.42
C ARG A 140 -6.14 10.42 -10.61
N VAL A 141 -5.36 11.28 -11.25
CA VAL A 141 -4.94 12.56 -10.70
C VAL A 141 -5.42 13.66 -11.62
N THR A 142 -5.92 14.74 -11.05
CA THR A 142 -6.26 15.96 -11.78
C THR A 142 -5.75 17.18 -11.03
N ARG A 143 -5.43 18.24 -11.78
CA ARG A 143 -5.23 19.57 -11.25
C ARG A 143 -6.27 20.49 -11.84
N GLY A 144 -7.19 20.95 -11.01
CA GLY A 144 -8.44 21.50 -11.51
C GLY A 144 -9.17 20.47 -12.38
N GLU A 145 -9.46 20.83 -13.65
CA GLU A 145 -10.07 19.92 -14.64
C GLU A 145 -9.06 19.16 -15.49
N THR A 146 -7.76 19.51 -15.40
CA THR A 146 -6.70 18.94 -16.23
C THR A 146 -6.21 17.59 -15.67
N PRO A 147 -6.28 16.49 -16.44
CA PRO A 147 -5.71 15.22 -16.04
C PRO A 147 -4.18 15.30 -15.95
N VAL A 148 -3.61 14.65 -14.92
CA VAL A 148 -2.15 14.52 -14.72
C VAL A 148 -1.79 13.04 -14.78
N GLU A 149 -0.95 12.67 -15.75
CA GLU A 149 -0.50 11.29 -15.89
C GLU A 149 0.73 11.04 -15.01
N LEU A 150 0.57 10.10 -14.09
CA LEU A 150 1.64 9.65 -13.19
C LEU A 150 1.95 8.18 -13.41
N THR A 151 3.24 7.83 -13.28
CA THR A 151 3.66 6.43 -13.16
C THR A 151 3.18 5.85 -11.83
N PRO A 152 3.15 4.51 -11.65
CA PRO A 152 2.74 3.89 -10.39
C PRO A 152 3.50 4.41 -9.15
N ARG A 153 4.81 4.66 -9.27
CA ARG A 153 5.63 5.19 -8.17
C ARG A 153 5.37 6.67 -7.89
N GLU A 154 5.23 7.48 -8.92
CA GLU A 154 4.85 8.90 -8.75
C GLU A 154 3.47 9.01 -8.09
N PHE A 155 2.54 8.14 -8.48
CA PHE A 155 1.21 8.09 -7.89
C PHE A 155 1.27 7.73 -6.40
N ALA A 156 2.03 6.68 -6.04
CA ALA A 156 2.21 6.26 -4.66
C ALA A 156 2.85 7.36 -3.79
N LEU A 157 3.88 8.04 -4.32
CA LEU A 157 4.52 9.17 -3.64
C LEU A 157 3.53 10.33 -3.45
N LEU A 158 2.77 10.69 -4.48
CA LEU A 158 1.77 11.76 -4.37
C LEU A 158 0.67 11.37 -3.38
N GLU A 159 0.19 10.13 -3.40
CA GLU A 159 -0.82 9.66 -2.46
C GLU A 159 -0.34 9.75 -1.02
N PHE A 160 0.89 9.34 -0.74
CA PHE A 160 1.50 9.48 0.57
C PHE A 160 1.57 10.95 1.02
N LEU A 161 2.09 11.82 0.16
CA LEU A 161 2.24 13.25 0.47
C LEU A 161 0.89 13.97 0.67
N ILE A 162 -0.14 13.63 -0.11
CA ILE A 162 -1.46 14.28 0.02
C ILE A 162 -2.22 13.83 1.26
N ARG A 163 -1.95 12.60 1.74
CA ARG A 163 -2.49 12.13 3.03
C ARG A 163 -1.87 12.86 4.22
N HIS A 164 -0.63 13.33 4.08
CA HIS A 164 0.13 14.09 5.08
C HIS A 164 0.30 15.56 4.66
N HIS A 165 -0.72 16.12 3.94
CA HIS A 165 -0.62 17.50 3.51
C HIS A 165 -0.47 18.45 4.72
N ASP A 166 0.30 19.51 4.53
CA ASP A 166 0.72 20.48 5.55
C ASP A 166 1.66 19.94 6.64
N GLU A 167 1.94 18.64 6.66
CA GLU A 167 2.95 18.03 7.51
C GLU A 167 4.29 17.95 6.79
N VAL A 168 5.39 18.02 7.55
CA VAL A 168 6.73 17.78 7.02
C VAL A 168 7.06 16.32 7.19
N VAL A 169 7.19 15.60 6.08
CA VAL A 169 7.57 14.19 6.05
C VAL A 169 9.04 14.04 5.69
N SER A 170 9.77 13.24 6.44
CA SER A 170 11.18 12.99 6.21
C SER A 170 11.41 12.10 4.99
N LYS A 171 12.64 12.10 4.43
CA LYS A 171 13.01 11.17 3.36
C LYS A 171 12.89 9.71 3.80
N THR A 172 13.20 9.42 5.06
CA THR A 172 13.13 8.05 5.61
C THR A 172 11.69 7.58 5.65
N GLU A 173 10.77 8.37 6.18
CA GLU A 173 9.34 8.05 6.19
C GLU A 173 8.79 7.83 4.76
N ILE A 174 9.18 8.68 3.82
CA ILE A 174 8.80 8.52 2.41
C ILE A 174 9.33 7.19 1.85
N LEU A 175 10.60 6.86 2.13
CA LEU A 175 11.20 5.60 1.68
C LEU A 175 10.48 4.39 2.27
N GLU A 176 10.20 4.39 3.56
CA GLU A 176 9.52 3.28 4.24
C GLU A 176 8.11 3.02 3.70
N HIS A 177 7.39 4.06 3.29
CA HIS A 177 5.99 3.93 2.85
C HIS A 177 5.82 3.79 1.32
N VAL A 178 6.80 4.21 0.53
CA VAL A 178 6.70 4.25 -0.93
C VAL A 178 7.68 3.31 -1.62
N TRP A 179 8.83 2.98 -0.98
CA TRP A 179 9.85 2.07 -1.48
C TRP A 179 10.18 0.99 -0.47
N ASP A 180 10.78 -0.11 -0.94
CA ASP A 180 11.45 -1.06 -0.07
C ASP A 180 12.77 -0.48 0.45
N THR A 181 12.94 -0.47 1.78
CA THR A 181 14.11 0.15 2.42
C THR A 181 15.41 -0.61 2.23
N PHE A 182 15.36 -1.89 1.85
CA PHE A 182 16.54 -2.76 1.88
C PHE A 182 17.50 -2.61 0.70
N ASP A 183 17.09 -1.97 -0.42
CA ASP A 183 17.90 -1.89 -1.65
C ASP A 183 17.80 -0.54 -2.38
N THR A 184 17.24 0.49 -1.76
CA THR A 184 16.93 1.74 -2.46
C THR A 184 17.81 2.89 -1.97
N ASP A 185 18.55 3.50 -2.91
CA ASP A 185 19.32 4.73 -2.64
C ASP A 185 18.39 5.84 -2.14
N PRO A 186 18.64 6.45 -0.97
CA PRO A 186 17.86 7.57 -0.44
C PRO A 186 17.68 8.75 -1.40
N ASN A 187 18.56 8.90 -2.38
CA ASN A 187 18.48 9.94 -3.40
C ASN A 187 17.30 9.73 -4.37
N VAL A 188 16.72 8.53 -4.43
CA VAL A 188 15.56 8.25 -5.28
C VAL A 188 14.39 9.17 -4.95
N VAL A 189 14.18 9.51 -3.68
CA VAL A 189 13.10 10.42 -3.25
C VAL A 189 13.25 11.79 -3.92
N GLU A 190 14.46 12.34 -3.96
CA GLU A 190 14.73 13.65 -4.61
C GLU A 190 14.39 13.62 -6.10
N VAL A 191 14.75 12.52 -6.77
CA VAL A 191 14.47 12.33 -8.20
C VAL A 191 12.97 12.32 -8.46
N TYR A 192 12.21 11.53 -7.67
CA TYR A 192 10.76 11.42 -7.85
C TYR A 192 10.00 12.67 -7.41
N VAL A 193 10.46 13.38 -6.38
CA VAL A 193 9.97 14.72 -6.04
C VAL A 193 10.17 15.67 -7.22
N GLY A 194 11.34 15.62 -7.88
CA GLY A 194 11.60 16.37 -9.10
C GLY A 194 10.65 16.00 -10.26
N TYR A 195 10.33 14.71 -10.42
CA TYR A 195 9.37 14.27 -11.43
C TYR A 195 7.95 14.75 -11.12
N LEU A 196 7.50 14.63 -9.89
CA LEU A 196 6.20 15.14 -9.48
C LEU A 196 6.06 16.63 -9.72
N ARG A 197 7.02 17.45 -9.28
CA ARG A 197 7.00 18.90 -9.50
C ARG A 197 6.83 19.28 -10.96
N ARG A 198 7.52 18.59 -11.87
CA ARG A 198 7.38 18.81 -13.31
C ARG A 198 5.99 18.47 -13.85
N LYS A 199 5.22 17.66 -13.15
CA LYS A 199 3.89 17.21 -13.58
C LYS A 199 2.75 17.95 -12.86
N ILE A 200 2.90 18.21 -11.56
CA ILE A 200 1.82 18.79 -10.75
C ILE A 200 2.01 20.29 -10.46
N ASP A 201 3.21 20.83 -10.54
CA ASP A 201 3.50 22.23 -10.18
C ASP A 201 3.86 23.08 -11.39
N VAL A 202 4.93 22.73 -12.10
CA VAL A 202 5.48 23.54 -13.20
C VAL A 202 4.45 23.90 -14.28
N PRO A 203 3.64 22.96 -14.81
CA PRO A 203 2.68 23.29 -15.87
C PRO A 203 1.54 24.20 -15.41
N PHE A 204 1.33 24.31 -14.11
CA PHE A 204 0.23 25.06 -13.49
C PHE A 204 0.71 26.32 -12.76
N SER A 205 2.01 26.64 -12.83
CA SER A 205 2.63 27.77 -12.09
C SER A 205 2.33 27.70 -10.59
N ARG A 206 2.44 26.48 -10.02
CA ARG A 206 2.20 26.19 -8.61
C ARG A 206 3.48 25.76 -7.90
N ASN A 207 3.46 25.75 -6.56
CA ASN A 207 4.54 25.30 -5.68
C ASN A 207 3.98 24.50 -4.50
N ALA A 208 3.13 23.52 -4.82
CA ALA A 208 2.50 22.68 -3.80
C ALA A 208 3.51 21.79 -3.07
N LEU A 209 4.43 21.17 -3.82
CA LEU A 209 5.43 20.25 -3.26
C LEU A 209 6.70 21.01 -2.89
N GLN A 210 6.84 21.32 -1.61
CA GLN A 210 7.91 22.16 -1.05
C GLN A 210 9.02 21.31 -0.43
N THR A 211 10.27 21.82 -0.48
CA THR A 211 11.39 21.25 0.27
C THR A 211 11.58 22.03 1.56
N VAL A 212 11.55 21.31 2.69
CA VAL A 212 11.91 21.85 4.01
C VAL A 212 13.35 21.44 4.30
N ARG A 213 14.27 22.40 4.17
CA ARG A 213 15.72 22.13 4.29
C ARG A 213 16.06 21.44 5.62
N GLY A 214 16.79 20.34 5.54
CA GLY A 214 17.23 19.55 6.69
C GLY A 214 16.14 18.68 7.34
N ALA A 215 14.85 18.78 6.91
CA ALA A 215 13.75 18.04 7.49
C ALA A 215 13.07 17.07 6.49
N GLY A 216 12.86 17.48 5.24
CA GLY A 216 12.19 16.64 4.26
C GLY A 216 11.34 17.43 3.26
N TYR A 217 10.11 16.98 3.04
CA TYR A 217 9.18 17.55 2.07
C TYR A 217 7.81 17.81 2.71
N ARG A 218 7.11 18.78 2.17
CA ARG A 218 5.73 19.10 2.56
C ARG A 218 4.90 19.34 1.31
N LEU A 219 3.69 18.79 1.26
CA LEU A 219 2.70 19.17 0.28
C LEU A 219 1.77 20.21 0.88
N ALA A 220 1.66 21.40 0.29
CA ALA A 220 0.77 22.44 0.77
C ALA A 220 -0.69 22.04 0.54
N GLY A 221 -1.51 22.08 1.60
CA GLY A 221 -2.92 21.66 1.56
C GLY A 221 -3.81 22.58 0.70
N ASP A 222 -3.39 23.83 0.46
CA ASP A 222 -4.07 24.77 -0.43
C ASP A 222 -3.70 24.57 -1.92
N GLY A 223 -2.77 23.67 -2.22
CA GLY A 223 -2.32 23.36 -3.57
C GLY A 223 -1.19 24.26 -4.10
N GLY A 224 -0.66 25.19 -3.28
CA GLY A 224 0.53 26.01 -3.56
C GLY A 224 0.35 27.15 -4.53
#